data_5b3dfe713bf45c53a07fec658f6322cf
#
_entry.id   5b3dfe713bf45c53a07fec658f6322cf
#
_cell.length_a   1.000
_cell.length_b   1.000
_cell.length_c   1.000
_cell.angle_alpha   90.00
_cell.angle_beta   90.00
_cell.angle_gamma   90.00
#
_symmetry.space_group_name_H-M   'P 1'
#
loop_
_entity.id
_entity.type
_entity.pdbx_description
1 polymer ?
#
loop_
_entity_poly.entity_id
_entity_poly.type
_entity_poly.pdbx_seq_one_letter_code
_entity_poly.pdbx_strand_id
1 'polypeptide(L)'
;GEKIALIGSNGAGKSTLMKMMVGLLKPAEGTVELNGISVKNVKPEQLSRQISLVYQNPEEMFIKDSIYSDIAYAMQVRNVENWKEKTQELLERFRLTELSDRDGRLLSGGQMRRASLAIGVALNPWILLLDEPTANLDIATRKEIMRTLSDMKEITDTVMIATHDMQLVCEWAERIIVLCQGQV
;
A
#
# COMPACT_ATOMS: atom_id res chain seq x y z
N GLY A 1 -15.68 3.28 -4.60
CA GLY A 1 -14.49 3.13 -3.76
C GLY A 1 -14.65 3.75 -2.38
N GLU A 2 -13.99 3.19 -1.40
CA GLU A 2 -14.14 3.60 0.01
C GLU A 2 -12.79 3.83 0.68
N LYS A 3 -12.76 4.69 1.70
CA LYS A 3 -11.66 4.84 2.67
C LYS A 3 -11.97 4.02 3.93
N ILE A 4 -11.28 2.91 4.11
CA ILE A 4 -11.56 1.95 5.18
C ILE A 4 -10.42 1.97 6.20
N ALA A 5 -10.73 2.12 7.48
CA ALA A 5 -9.79 1.89 8.57
C ALA A 5 -10.03 0.52 9.20
N LEU A 6 -9.00 -0.31 9.23
CA LEU A 6 -8.95 -1.56 9.99
C LEU A 6 -8.22 -1.27 11.30
N ILE A 7 -8.96 -1.21 12.39
CA ILE A 7 -8.43 -0.90 13.71
C ILE A 7 -8.38 -2.12 14.62
N GLY A 8 -7.48 -2.11 15.57
CA GLY A 8 -7.32 -3.18 16.57
C GLY A 8 -5.98 -3.03 17.28
N SER A 9 -5.87 -3.67 18.45
CA SER A 9 -4.62 -3.69 19.23
C SER A 9 -3.48 -4.35 18.45
N ASN A 10 -2.25 -4.15 18.92
CA ASN A 10 -1.10 -4.89 18.39
C ASN A 10 -1.33 -6.38 18.64
N GLY A 11 -1.07 -7.21 17.62
CA GLY A 11 -1.36 -8.65 17.68
C GLY A 11 -2.81 -9.05 17.37
N ALA A 12 -3.74 -8.11 17.10
CA ALA A 12 -5.13 -8.44 16.76
C ALA A 12 -5.30 -9.22 15.45
N GLY A 13 -4.25 -9.25 14.59
CA GLY A 13 -4.26 -9.97 13.31
C GLY A 13 -4.41 -9.09 12.07
N LYS A 14 -4.31 -7.74 12.19
CA LYS A 14 -4.49 -6.80 11.07
C LYS A 14 -3.57 -7.11 9.88
N SER A 15 -2.25 -7.17 10.10
CA SER A 15 -1.27 -7.48 9.05
C SER A 15 -1.44 -8.89 8.48
N THR A 16 -1.84 -9.85 9.32
CA THR A 16 -2.13 -11.23 8.90
C THR A 16 -3.33 -11.26 7.94
N LEU A 17 -4.41 -10.56 8.29
CA LEU A 17 -5.58 -10.42 7.44
C LEU A 17 -5.22 -9.79 6.09
N MET A 18 -4.47 -8.69 6.09
CA MET A 18 -4.03 -8.03 4.85
C MET A 18 -3.17 -8.95 3.98
N LYS A 19 -2.25 -9.71 4.58
CA LYS A 19 -1.43 -10.69 3.86
C LYS A 19 -2.26 -11.84 3.26
N MET A 20 -3.34 -12.24 3.92
CA MET A 20 -4.30 -13.20 3.34
C MET A 20 -5.08 -12.59 2.16
N MET A 21 -5.49 -11.31 2.26
CA MET A 21 -6.21 -10.62 1.18
C MET A 21 -5.40 -10.52 -0.11
N VAL A 22 -4.07 -10.34 -0.02
CA VAL A 22 -3.17 -10.32 -1.19
C VAL A 22 -2.61 -11.70 -1.57
N GLY A 23 -3.08 -12.78 -0.94
CA GLY A 23 -2.67 -14.15 -1.25
C GLY A 23 -1.27 -14.55 -0.77
N LEU A 24 -0.61 -13.74 0.07
CA LEU A 24 0.70 -14.06 0.68
C LEU A 24 0.59 -15.11 1.79
N LEU A 25 -0.56 -15.16 2.46
CA LEU A 25 -0.89 -16.18 3.45
C LEU A 25 -2.17 -16.90 3.04
N LYS A 26 -2.26 -18.19 3.34
CA LYS A 26 -3.48 -18.98 3.14
C LYS A 26 -4.26 -19.01 4.45
N PRO A 27 -5.59 -18.79 4.43
CA PRO A 27 -6.42 -19.02 5.60
C PRO A 27 -6.39 -20.53 5.97
N ALA A 28 -6.40 -20.84 7.27
CA ALA A 28 -6.50 -22.21 7.76
C ALA A 28 -7.86 -22.80 7.42
N GLU A 29 -8.91 -21.99 7.56
CA GLU A 29 -10.30 -22.33 7.23
C GLU A 29 -10.95 -21.15 6.49
N GLY A 30 -12.00 -21.41 5.74
CA GLY A 30 -12.72 -20.41 4.97
C GLY A 30 -12.02 -20.00 3.67
N THR A 31 -12.50 -18.91 3.05
CA THR A 31 -12.01 -18.39 1.76
C THR A 31 -11.85 -16.88 1.82
N VAL A 32 -10.89 -16.36 1.05
CA VAL A 32 -10.80 -14.95 0.71
C VAL A 32 -11.22 -14.82 -0.75
N GLU A 33 -12.19 -13.97 -1.01
CA GLU A 33 -12.72 -13.76 -2.36
C GLU A 33 -12.59 -12.29 -2.77
N LEU A 34 -12.27 -12.09 -4.04
CA LEU A 34 -12.24 -10.79 -4.68
C LEU A 34 -13.16 -10.86 -5.90
N ASN A 35 -14.22 -10.04 -5.91
CA ASN A 35 -15.27 -10.09 -6.94
C ASN A 35 -15.88 -11.50 -7.15
N GLY A 36 -16.10 -12.25 -6.06
CA GLY A 36 -16.66 -13.61 -6.11
C GLY A 36 -15.68 -14.70 -6.57
N ILE A 37 -14.41 -14.34 -6.79
CA ILE A 37 -13.37 -15.31 -7.19
C ILE A 37 -12.42 -15.49 -6.01
N SER A 38 -12.22 -16.76 -5.61
CA SER A 38 -11.29 -17.08 -4.54
C SER A 38 -9.85 -16.65 -4.91
N VAL A 39 -9.22 -15.87 -4.06
CA VAL A 39 -7.83 -15.39 -4.21
C VAL A 39 -6.86 -16.56 -4.45
N LYS A 40 -7.13 -17.72 -3.86
CA LYS A 40 -6.35 -18.96 -4.04
C LYS A 40 -6.31 -19.43 -5.51
N ASN A 41 -7.34 -19.09 -6.30
CA ASN A 41 -7.48 -19.51 -7.68
C ASN A 41 -7.00 -18.45 -8.69
N VAL A 42 -6.58 -17.28 -8.21
CA VAL A 42 -6.07 -16.18 -9.05
C VAL A 42 -4.55 -16.27 -9.13
N LYS A 43 -4.00 -16.12 -10.33
CA LYS A 43 -2.55 -16.05 -10.52
C LYS A 43 -1.99 -14.79 -9.87
N PRO A 44 -0.82 -14.83 -9.22
CA PRO A 44 -0.21 -13.64 -8.57
C PRO A 44 -0.09 -12.43 -9.50
N GLU A 45 0.16 -12.66 -10.80
CA GLU A 45 0.24 -11.59 -11.80
C GLU A 45 -1.09 -10.87 -12.03
N GLN A 46 -2.19 -11.59 -11.95
CA GLN A 46 -3.55 -11.04 -12.10
C GLN A 46 -3.98 -10.37 -10.79
N LEU A 47 -3.68 -11.01 -9.65
CA LEU A 47 -4.04 -10.49 -8.34
C LEU A 47 -3.35 -9.16 -8.04
N SER A 48 -2.06 -9.01 -8.37
CA SER A 48 -1.29 -7.78 -8.13
C SER A 48 -1.78 -6.54 -8.92
N ARG A 49 -2.60 -6.74 -9.97
CA ARG A 49 -3.29 -5.66 -10.68
C ARG A 49 -4.60 -5.25 -10.02
N GLN A 50 -5.10 -6.07 -9.11
CA GLN A 50 -6.39 -5.84 -8.47
C GLN A 50 -6.21 -5.33 -7.03
N ILE A 51 -5.24 -5.88 -6.33
CA ILE A 51 -4.98 -5.55 -4.92
C ILE A 51 -3.47 -5.46 -4.66
N SER A 52 -3.05 -4.44 -3.93
CA SER A 52 -1.66 -4.21 -3.56
C SER A 52 -1.55 -3.98 -2.06
N LEU A 53 -0.42 -4.38 -1.46
CA LEU A 53 -0.11 -4.19 -0.05
C LEU A 53 1.19 -3.42 0.09
N VAL A 54 1.13 -2.31 0.83
CA VAL A 54 2.31 -1.56 1.30
C VAL A 54 2.58 -1.96 2.74
N TYR A 55 3.79 -2.44 3.00
CA TYR A 55 4.19 -2.95 4.30
C TYR A 55 4.41 -1.84 5.34
N GLN A 56 4.30 -2.22 6.61
CA GLN A 56 4.61 -1.36 7.74
C GLN A 56 6.06 -0.85 7.71
N ASN A 57 7.02 -1.74 7.41
CA ASN A 57 8.41 -1.35 7.16
C ASN A 57 8.59 -1.03 5.66
N PRO A 58 8.80 0.25 5.27
CA PRO A 58 8.92 0.63 3.88
C PRO A 58 10.15 0.03 3.19
N GLU A 59 11.20 -0.37 3.93
CA GLU A 59 12.40 -1.00 3.37
C GLU A 59 12.10 -2.32 2.67
N GLU A 60 11.06 -3.04 3.10
CA GLU A 60 10.62 -4.29 2.47
C GLU A 60 10.07 -4.12 1.05
N MET A 61 9.80 -2.88 0.63
CA MET A 61 9.33 -2.58 -0.72
C MET A 61 10.47 -2.37 -1.73
N PHE A 62 11.72 -2.13 -1.27
CA PHE A 62 12.84 -1.82 -2.14
C PHE A 62 13.65 -3.07 -2.49
N ILE A 63 13.69 -3.41 -3.79
CA ILE A 63 14.38 -4.60 -4.32
C ILE A 63 15.41 -4.24 -5.39
N LYS A 64 15.44 -2.99 -5.85
CA LYS A 64 16.37 -2.45 -6.85
C LYS A 64 17.33 -1.44 -6.23
N ASP A 65 18.24 -0.94 -7.04
CA ASP A 65 19.28 -0.01 -6.61
C ASP A 65 18.86 1.46 -6.76
N SER A 66 17.64 1.71 -7.24
CA SER A 66 17.09 3.07 -7.37
C SER A 66 15.57 3.08 -7.25
N ILE A 67 15.03 4.20 -6.74
CA ILE A 67 13.58 4.43 -6.63
C ILE A 67 12.91 4.32 -8.00
N TYR A 68 13.51 4.90 -9.05
CA TYR A 68 13.01 4.77 -10.40
C TYR A 68 12.83 3.31 -10.80
N SER A 69 13.85 2.50 -10.57
CA SER A 69 13.82 1.08 -10.91
C SER A 69 12.83 0.28 -10.07
N ASP A 70 12.67 0.61 -8.79
CA ASP A 70 11.68 -0.03 -7.92
C ASP A 70 10.24 0.25 -8.38
N ILE A 71 9.92 1.52 -8.68
CA ILE A 71 8.58 1.91 -9.19
C ILE A 71 8.32 1.27 -10.55
N ALA A 72 9.30 1.29 -11.46
CA ALA A 72 9.17 0.77 -12.82
C ALA A 72 9.06 -0.76 -12.87
N TYR A 73 9.68 -1.47 -11.92
CA TYR A 73 9.87 -2.93 -11.98
C TYR A 73 8.58 -3.71 -12.20
N ALA A 74 7.56 -3.45 -11.39
CA ALA A 74 6.30 -4.16 -11.50
C ALA A 74 5.62 -3.93 -12.86
N MET A 75 5.70 -2.71 -13.39
CA MET A 75 5.15 -2.34 -14.69
C MET A 75 5.92 -3.00 -15.84
N GLN A 76 7.26 -3.04 -15.76
CA GLN A 76 8.12 -3.69 -16.76
C GLN A 76 7.83 -5.19 -16.84
N VAL A 77 7.81 -5.90 -15.69
CA VAL A 77 7.54 -7.35 -15.64
C VAL A 77 6.14 -7.69 -16.14
N ARG A 78 5.19 -6.78 -16.04
CA ARG A 78 3.81 -6.93 -16.51
C ARG A 78 3.57 -6.39 -17.92
N ASN A 79 4.61 -5.94 -18.62
CA ASN A 79 4.55 -5.34 -19.96
C ASN A 79 3.46 -4.23 -20.03
N VAL A 80 3.44 -3.36 -19.04
CA VAL A 80 2.53 -2.20 -19.03
C VAL A 80 2.97 -1.22 -20.09
N GLU A 81 2.09 -0.82 -20.98
CA GLU A 81 2.36 0.21 -21.98
C GLU A 81 2.69 1.54 -21.31
N ASN A 82 3.63 2.28 -21.90
CA ASN A 82 4.06 3.59 -21.42
C ASN A 82 4.55 3.59 -19.95
N TRP A 83 5.18 2.47 -19.52
CA TRP A 83 5.66 2.35 -18.15
C TRP A 83 6.69 3.43 -17.76
N LYS A 84 7.46 3.95 -18.72
CA LYS A 84 8.45 5.01 -18.46
C LYS A 84 7.76 6.32 -18.09
N GLU A 85 6.78 6.73 -18.88
CA GLU A 85 5.98 7.93 -18.65
C GLU A 85 5.22 7.81 -17.32
N LYS A 86 4.59 6.66 -17.06
CA LYS A 86 3.91 6.38 -15.80
C LYS A 86 4.85 6.41 -14.60
N THR A 87 6.07 5.90 -14.75
CA THR A 87 7.08 5.99 -13.69
C THR A 87 7.42 7.44 -13.38
N GLN A 88 7.59 8.27 -14.42
CA GLN A 88 7.89 9.69 -14.26
C GLN A 88 6.72 10.43 -13.58
N GLU A 89 5.48 10.17 -13.98
CA GLU A 89 4.28 10.73 -13.36
C GLU A 89 4.19 10.38 -11.86
N LEU A 90 4.50 9.12 -11.50
CA LEU A 90 4.54 8.69 -10.10
C LEU A 90 5.65 9.38 -9.31
N LEU A 91 6.85 9.51 -9.88
CA LEU A 91 7.96 10.23 -9.24
C LEU A 91 7.57 11.68 -8.93
N GLU A 92 6.95 12.37 -9.88
CA GLU A 92 6.48 13.76 -9.72
C GLU A 92 5.37 13.84 -8.66
N ARG A 93 4.34 13.00 -8.77
CA ARG A 93 3.18 12.99 -7.86
C ARG A 93 3.60 12.72 -6.40
N PHE A 94 4.55 11.83 -6.18
CA PHE A 94 5.06 11.50 -4.85
C PHE A 94 6.27 12.35 -4.42
N ARG A 95 6.66 13.38 -5.21
CA ARG A 95 7.79 14.28 -4.95
C ARG A 95 9.10 13.53 -4.75
N LEU A 96 9.40 12.63 -5.68
CA LEU A 96 10.57 11.76 -5.66
C LEU A 96 11.53 12.01 -6.84
N THR A 97 11.23 12.95 -7.73
CA THR A 97 11.98 13.19 -8.97
C THR A 97 13.46 13.40 -8.72
N GLU A 98 13.84 14.23 -7.74
CA GLU A 98 15.24 14.49 -7.37
C GLU A 98 15.92 13.33 -6.64
N LEU A 99 15.15 12.31 -6.27
CA LEU A 99 15.60 11.14 -5.55
C LEU A 99 15.58 9.87 -6.42
N SER A 100 15.19 10.00 -7.68
CA SER A 100 14.91 8.89 -8.61
C SER A 100 16.04 7.87 -8.70
N ASP A 101 17.29 8.35 -8.72
CA ASP A 101 18.48 7.53 -8.87
C ASP A 101 19.06 7.01 -7.54
N ARG A 102 18.45 7.38 -6.42
CA ARG A 102 18.89 6.94 -5.09
C ARG A 102 18.33 5.58 -4.73
N ASP A 103 19.12 4.81 -3.99
CA ASP A 103 18.63 3.61 -3.32
C ASP A 103 17.58 3.99 -2.28
N GLY A 104 16.39 3.40 -2.36
CA GLY A 104 15.28 3.67 -1.47
C GLY A 104 15.59 3.41 0.00
N ARG A 105 16.49 2.45 0.28
CA ARG A 105 16.92 2.07 1.63
C ARG A 105 17.80 3.14 2.31
N LEU A 106 18.33 4.09 1.56
CA LEU A 106 19.20 5.17 2.07
C LEU A 106 18.46 6.50 2.26
N LEU A 107 17.15 6.50 2.14
CA LEU A 107 16.30 7.69 2.27
C LEU A 107 15.90 7.96 3.73
N SER A 108 15.40 9.19 3.98
CA SER A 108 14.72 9.47 5.24
C SER A 108 13.39 8.68 5.36
N GLY A 109 12.90 8.45 6.59
CA GLY A 109 11.67 7.69 6.81
C GLY A 109 10.46 8.20 6.02
N GLY A 110 10.29 9.51 5.92
CA GLY A 110 9.22 10.13 5.12
C GLY A 110 9.40 9.93 3.61
N GLN A 111 10.64 10.05 3.12
CA GLN A 111 10.96 9.78 1.72
C GLN A 111 10.74 8.29 1.37
N MET A 112 11.20 7.38 2.23
CA MET A 112 10.95 5.93 2.09
C MET A 112 9.45 5.63 2.05
N ARG A 113 8.66 6.27 2.92
CA ARG A 113 7.22 6.08 2.96
C ARG A 113 6.55 6.54 1.67
N ARG A 114 6.91 7.73 1.14
CA ARG A 114 6.39 8.18 -0.16
C ARG A 114 6.78 7.24 -1.29
N ALA A 115 8.03 6.77 -1.33
CA ALA A 115 8.49 5.82 -2.33
C ALA A 115 7.75 4.48 -2.25
N SER A 116 7.53 3.93 -1.04
CA SER A 116 6.76 2.70 -0.85
C SER A 116 5.30 2.83 -1.31
N LEU A 117 4.69 4.00 -1.10
CA LEU A 117 3.34 4.30 -1.62
C LEU A 117 3.33 4.34 -3.15
N ALA A 118 4.32 5.00 -3.78
CA ALA A 118 4.44 5.05 -5.23
C ALA A 118 4.62 3.65 -5.86
N ILE A 119 5.43 2.79 -5.24
CA ILE A 119 5.57 1.38 -5.64
C ILE A 119 4.24 0.64 -5.50
N GLY A 120 3.51 0.85 -4.39
CA GLY A 120 2.23 0.20 -4.11
C GLY A 120 1.16 0.50 -5.16
N VAL A 121 1.16 1.70 -5.75
CA VAL A 121 0.17 2.11 -6.76
C VAL A 121 0.66 1.94 -8.21
N ALA A 122 1.89 1.51 -8.44
CA ALA A 122 2.49 1.46 -9.78
C ALA A 122 1.68 0.65 -10.81
N LEU A 123 0.97 -0.39 -10.37
CA LEU A 123 0.09 -1.21 -11.22
C LEU A 123 -1.36 -0.71 -11.26
N ASN A 124 -1.65 0.44 -10.68
CA ASN A 124 -3.00 1.01 -10.57
C ASN A 124 -4.01 0.00 -9.99
N PRO A 125 -3.78 -0.54 -8.78
CA PRO A 125 -4.66 -1.55 -8.19
C PRO A 125 -6.02 -0.94 -7.84
N TRP A 126 -7.10 -1.74 -7.90
CA TRP A 126 -8.42 -1.30 -7.45
C TRP A 126 -8.49 -1.14 -5.93
N ILE A 127 -7.72 -1.96 -5.21
CA ILE A 127 -7.66 -1.95 -3.74
C ILE A 127 -6.21 -1.79 -3.31
N LEU A 128 -5.94 -0.76 -2.51
CA LEU A 128 -4.66 -0.52 -1.88
C LEU A 128 -4.77 -0.77 -0.38
N LEU A 129 -3.97 -1.70 0.12
CA LEU A 129 -3.84 -2.00 1.53
C LEU A 129 -2.57 -1.35 2.08
N LEU A 130 -2.69 -0.64 3.20
CA LEU A 130 -1.59 0.08 3.85
C LEU A 130 -1.48 -0.38 5.30
N ASP A 131 -0.36 -0.99 5.65
CA ASP A 131 -0.11 -1.44 7.02
C ASP A 131 0.66 -0.36 7.78
N GLU A 132 0.00 0.28 8.75
CA GLU A 132 0.54 1.35 9.63
C GLU A 132 1.30 2.46 8.85
N PRO A 133 0.69 3.13 7.86
CA PRO A 133 1.42 4.03 6.95
C PRO A 133 1.99 5.28 7.61
N THR A 134 1.53 5.64 8.81
CA THR A 134 1.99 6.81 9.58
C THR A 134 2.82 6.46 10.82
N ALA A 135 3.11 5.17 11.02
CA ALA A 135 3.90 4.73 12.17
C ALA A 135 5.34 5.28 12.15
N ASN A 136 5.84 5.65 13.31
CA ASN A 136 7.22 6.15 13.53
C ASN A 136 7.59 7.41 12.72
N LEU A 137 6.60 8.21 12.30
CA LEU A 137 6.81 9.48 11.62
C LEU A 137 6.67 10.64 12.60
N ASP A 138 7.50 11.68 12.42
CA ASP A 138 7.31 12.94 13.09
C ASP A 138 6.01 13.65 12.63
N ILE A 139 5.56 14.65 13.38
CA ILE A 139 4.27 15.33 13.14
C ILE A 139 4.20 15.96 11.74
N ALA A 140 5.29 16.56 11.26
CA ALA A 140 5.31 17.24 9.97
C ALA A 140 5.23 16.24 8.83
N THR A 141 6.04 15.19 8.87
CA THR A 141 6.05 14.09 7.91
C THR A 141 4.70 13.35 7.90
N ARG A 142 4.13 13.10 9.09
CA ARG A 142 2.80 12.50 9.21
C ARG A 142 1.73 13.30 8.46
N LYS A 143 1.71 14.63 8.63
CA LYS A 143 0.76 15.50 7.92
C LYS A 143 0.94 15.43 6.40
N GLU A 144 2.17 15.33 5.93
CA GLU A 144 2.47 15.17 4.50
C GLU A 144 1.93 13.84 3.97
N ILE A 145 2.18 12.73 4.68
CA ILE A 145 1.64 11.41 4.30
C ILE A 145 0.10 11.42 4.32
N MET A 146 -0.53 12.07 5.32
CA MET A 146 -2.00 12.19 5.38
C MET A 146 -2.57 12.91 4.15
N ARG A 147 -1.92 13.96 3.66
CA ARG A 147 -2.32 14.63 2.40
C ARG A 147 -2.20 13.67 1.21
N THR A 148 -1.06 12.98 1.11
CA THR A 148 -0.87 11.97 0.06
C THR A 148 -1.95 10.89 0.10
N LEU A 149 -2.31 10.40 1.28
CA LEU A 149 -3.39 9.40 1.46
C LEU A 149 -4.77 9.94 1.07
N SER A 150 -5.02 11.23 1.29
CA SER A 150 -6.28 11.85 0.87
C SER A 150 -6.43 11.90 -0.65
N ASP A 151 -5.32 12.10 -1.36
CA ASP A 151 -5.27 12.17 -2.81
C ASP A 151 -5.24 10.78 -3.49
N MET A 152 -5.13 9.68 -2.72
CA MET A 152 -5.09 8.32 -3.25
C MET A 152 -6.37 7.90 -4.00
N LYS A 153 -7.53 8.47 -3.68
CA LYS A 153 -8.78 8.21 -4.41
C LYS A 153 -8.73 8.58 -5.89
N GLU A 154 -7.78 9.40 -6.30
CA GLU A 154 -7.56 9.73 -7.71
C GLU A 154 -6.78 8.63 -8.45
N ILE A 155 -6.12 7.72 -7.70
CA ILE A 155 -5.26 6.67 -8.25
C ILE A 155 -5.91 5.29 -8.09
N THR A 156 -6.62 5.04 -6.99
CA THR A 156 -7.17 3.73 -6.66
C THR A 156 -8.58 3.87 -6.10
N ASP A 157 -9.47 2.91 -6.41
CA ASP A 157 -10.86 2.98 -6.01
C ASP A 157 -11.03 2.86 -4.50
N THR A 158 -10.39 1.88 -3.89
CA THR A 158 -10.53 1.59 -2.45
C THR A 158 -9.18 1.60 -1.76
N VAL A 159 -9.10 2.30 -0.63
CA VAL A 159 -7.92 2.28 0.24
C VAL A 159 -8.32 1.75 1.61
N MET A 160 -7.63 0.70 2.09
CA MET A 160 -7.77 0.19 3.44
C MET A 160 -6.47 0.43 4.22
N ILE A 161 -6.57 1.08 5.37
CA ILE A 161 -5.44 1.36 6.26
C ILE A 161 -5.63 0.53 7.54
N ALA A 162 -4.67 -0.35 7.84
CA ALA A 162 -4.56 -0.94 9.17
C ALA A 162 -3.81 0.04 10.06
N THR A 163 -4.40 0.43 11.19
CA THR A 163 -3.77 1.38 12.11
C THR A 163 -4.34 1.28 13.52
N HIS A 164 -3.56 1.74 14.48
CA HIS A 164 -4.00 2.03 15.85
C HIS A 164 -4.10 3.55 16.11
N ASP A 165 -3.82 4.38 15.10
CA ASP A 165 -3.86 5.83 15.17
C ASP A 165 -5.29 6.35 15.01
N MET A 166 -5.95 6.61 16.13
CA MET A 166 -7.35 7.06 16.15
C MET A 166 -7.53 8.46 15.53
N GLN A 167 -6.52 9.31 15.55
CA GLN A 167 -6.60 10.61 14.89
C GLN A 167 -6.68 10.44 13.36
N LEU A 168 -5.82 9.57 12.79
CA LEU A 168 -5.90 9.21 11.38
C LEU A 168 -7.28 8.65 11.03
N VAL A 169 -7.81 7.75 11.85
CA VAL A 169 -9.13 7.15 11.63
C VAL A 169 -10.22 8.21 11.56
N CYS A 170 -10.26 9.12 12.53
CA CYS A 170 -11.29 10.18 12.59
C CYS A 170 -11.19 11.19 11.45
N GLU A 171 -9.98 11.51 10.99
CA GLU A 171 -9.75 12.52 9.95
C GLU A 171 -9.95 11.97 8.53
N TRP A 172 -9.74 10.64 8.35
CA TRP A 172 -9.60 10.08 7.01
C TRP A 172 -10.63 9.00 6.64
N ALA A 173 -11.05 8.15 7.60
CA ALA A 173 -11.85 6.97 7.29
C ALA A 173 -13.34 7.29 7.05
N GLU A 174 -13.93 6.64 6.05
CA GLU A 174 -15.38 6.63 5.77
C GLU A 174 -16.05 5.41 6.42
N ARG A 175 -15.30 4.31 6.58
CA ARG A 175 -15.75 3.07 7.24
C ARG A 175 -14.68 2.57 8.20
N ILE A 176 -15.11 2.01 9.29
CA ILE A 176 -14.23 1.42 10.30
C ILE A 176 -14.59 -0.06 10.46
N ILE A 177 -13.55 -0.90 10.42
CA ILE A 177 -13.62 -2.32 10.75
C ILE A 177 -12.78 -2.51 12.02
N VAL A 178 -13.37 -3.10 13.04
CA VAL A 178 -12.70 -3.37 14.34
C VAL A 178 -12.30 -4.83 14.39
N LEU A 179 -10.99 -5.09 14.54
CA LEU A 179 -10.47 -6.44 14.72
C LEU A 179 -10.01 -6.62 16.16
N CYS A 180 -10.60 -7.58 16.85
CA CYS A 180 -10.27 -7.91 18.24
C CYS A 180 -10.00 -9.40 18.36
N GLN A 181 -8.78 -9.79 18.75
CA GLN A 181 -8.37 -11.20 18.92
C GLN A 181 -8.72 -12.10 17.72
N GLY A 182 -8.52 -11.59 16.51
CA GLY A 182 -8.81 -12.31 15.27
C GLY A 182 -10.28 -12.32 14.84
N GLN A 183 -11.17 -11.61 15.54
CA GLN A 183 -12.60 -11.50 15.23
C GLN A 183 -12.94 -10.06 14.79
N VAL A 184 -13.89 -9.94 13.85
CA VAL A 184 -14.43 -8.65 13.36
C VAL A 184 -15.73 -8.35 14.08
#